data_d61fc8793408f678dcb8dcdda18a9ee2
#
_entry.id   d61fc8793408f678dcb8dcdda18a9ee2
#
_cell.length_a   1.000
_cell.length_b   1.000
_cell.length_c   1.000
_cell.angle_alpha   90.00
_cell.angle_beta   90.00
_cell.angle_gamma   90.00
#
_symmetry.space_group_name_H-M   'P 1'
#
loop_
_entity.id
_entity.type
_entity.pdbx_description
1 polymer ?
#
loop_
_entity_poly.entity_id
_entity_poly.type
_entity_poly.pdbx_seq_one_letter_code
_entity_poly.pdbx_strand_id
1 'polypeptide(L)'
;MGKKKKRKGTGAQLLSIVVYLLIGAASGLLIVRFIDNFTGPDVTIGQEILIFALLMLSVYAAMLLQIIIHEGGHLVFGLATGYKFSSFRILSWMFVRENGKLRFRHLSLAGTGGQCLMAPPDLKDGAMPFLLYNFGGSIMNLCSCLLFGGLSLLFPRESFFNFFFLVLVLVGAGFALLNGVPLHLGQVDNDGANALSLLRSREAVRAFWIQMKVNEQTSRGMRLSEMPEDWFVLPDEGAMNNGITAYIGVLASSRLMDQGRFEEADAMMEKLLSGESRIPGLHRGLMICERIFLEVVGKNRPEALESFLTGEQKKFMKAMRTFPSVLRTEYALALLTDKDPAKAEKILKEFDRYAAKYPYPSEIAAERELLKLAEKQAEE
;
A
#
# COMPACT_ATOMS: atom_id res chain seq x y z
N MET A 1 13.40 33.44 -1.33
CA MET A 1 14.09 32.44 -0.47
C MET A 1 13.06 31.74 0.44
N GLY A 2 12.47 30.67 -0.03
CA GLY A 2 11.46 29.90 0.74
C GLY A 2 12.16 28.99 1.74
N LYS A 3 11.89 29.16 3.03
CA LYS A 3 12.31 28.24 4.09
C LYS A 3 11.71 26.85 3.79
N LYS A 4 12.55 25.87 3.41
CA LYS A 4 12.17 24.45 3.38
C LYS A 4 11.65 24.05 4.77
N LYS A 5 10.33 23.97 4.96
CA LYS A 5 9.72 23.37 6.15
C LYS A 5 10.25 21.94 6.27
N LYS A 6 11.04 21.62 7.30
CA LYS A 6 11.48 20.26 7.64
C LYS A 6 10.27 19.36 7.68
N ARG A 7 10.26 18.31 6.89
CA ARG A 7 9.24 17.25 6.89
C ARG A 7 9.08 16.71 8.32
N LYS A 8 7.88 16.80 8.89
CA LYS A 8 7.52 16.26 10.22
C LYS A 8 7.58 14.72 10.30
N GLY A 9 8.10 14.03 9.27
CA GLY A 9 8.20 12.57 9.22
C GLY A 9 9.44 11.96 9.87
N THR A 10 10.45 12.78 10.20
CA THR A 10 11.75 12.27 10.66
C THR A 10 11.66 11.49 11.98
N GLY A 11 10.81 11.90 12.92
CA GLY A 11 10.63 11.22 14.21
C GLY A 11 9.94 9.86 14.10
N ALA A 12 8.87 9.76 13.29
CA ALA A 12 8.15 8.51 13.08
C ALA A 12 9.01 7.49 12.30
N GLN A 13 9.74 7.95 11.29
CA GLN A 13 10.70 7.11 10.55
C GLN A 13 11.84 6.63 11.46
N LEU A 14 12.36 7.51 12.32
CA LEU A 14 13.40 7.13 13.29
C LEU A 14 12.87 6.09 14.28
N LEU A 15 11.66 6.28 14.81
CA LEU A 15 11.03 5.32 15.72
C LEU A 15 10.84 3.96 15.04
N SER A 16 10.35 3.92 13.80
CA SER A 16 10.23 2.67 13.04
C SER A 16 11.57 1.97 12.89
N ILE A 17 12.62 2.71 12.50
CA ILE A 17 13.99 2.16 12.36
C ILE A 17 14.46 1.60 13.71
N VAL A 18 14.28 2.33 14.80
CA VAL A 18 14.66 1.87 16.16
C VAL A 18 13.91 0.59 16.53
N VAL A 19 12.60 0.51 16.29
CA VAL A 19 11.81 -0.71 16.56
C VAL A 19 12.32 -1.89 15.74
N TYR A 20 12.57 -1.70 14.44
CA TYR A 20 13.13 -2.76 13.58
C TYR A 20 14.52 -3.21 14.05
N LEU A 21 15.38 -2.27 14.45
CA LEU A 21 16.70 -2.60 14.98
C LEU A 21 16.60 -3.36 16.31
N LEU A 22 15.67 -3.00 17.19
CA LEU A 22 15.45 -3.71 18.46
C LEU A 22 14.91 -5.12 18.22
N ILE A 23 13.97 -5.30 17.28
CA ILE A 23 13.47 -6.63 16.89
C ILE A 23 14.61 -7.46 16.31
N GLY A 24 15.40 -6.88 15.39
CA GLY A 24 16.55 -7.56 14.79
C GLY A 24 17.61 -7.95 15.82
N ALA A 25 17.97 -7.05 16.72
CA ALA A 25 18.94 -7.32 17.80
C ALA A 25 18.45 -8.39 18.77
N ALA A 26 17.18 -8.31 19.21
CA ALA A 26 16.59 -9.31 20.10
C ALA A 26 16.45 -10.68 19.40
N SER A 27 16.07 -10.71 18.13
CA SER A 27 16.07 -11.96 17.34
C SER A 27 17.48 -12.52 17.18
N GLY A 28 18.48 -11.68 16.93
CA GLY A 28 19.88 -12.08 16.85
C GLY A 28 20.40 -12.68 18.17
N LEU A 29 20.08 -12.06 19.30
CA LEU A 29 20.42 -12.59 20.61
C LEU A 29 19.76 -13.95 20.91
N LEU A 30 18.49 -14.11 20.50
CA LEU A 30 17.80 -15.41 20.60
C LEU A 30 18.46 -16.46 19.72
N ILE A 31 18.89 -16.11 18.51
CA ILE A 31 19.60 -16.99 17.59
C ILE A 31 20.93 -17.43 18.17
N VAL A 32 21.75 -16.47 18.65
CA VAL A 32 23.05 -16.78 19.28
C VAL A 32 22.87 -17.73 20.47
N ARG A 33 21.97 -17.37 21.40
CA ARG A 33 21.67 -18.23 22.56
C ARG A 33 21.21 -19.63 22.14
N PHE A 34 20.47 -19.75 21.05
CA PHE A 34 19.97 -21.04 20.57
C PHE A 34 21.10 -21.84 19.90
N ILE A 35 21.95 -21.20 19.11
CA ILE A 35 23.12 -21.84 18.48
C ILE A 35 24.04 -22.43 19.52
N ASP A 36 24.37 -21.68 20.60
CA ASP A 36 25.23 -22.14 21.66
C ASP A 36 24.76 -23.46 22.32
N ASN A 37 23.46 -23.73 22.29
CA ASN A 37 22.90 -24.99 22.79
C ASN A 37 23.04 -26.17 21.81
N PHE A 38 23.26 -25.91 20.51
CA PHE A 38 23.33 -26.93 19.45
C PHE A 38 24.74 -27.08 18.84
N THR A 39 25.65 -26.16 19.14
CA THR A 39 27.03 -26.21 18.66
C THR A 39 27.92 -26.82 19.74
N GLY A 40 28.27 -28.12 19.58
CA GLY A 40 29.27 -28.82 20.39
C GLY A 40 30.55 -29.02 19.59
N PRO A 41 31.61 -29.52 20.23
CA PRO A 41 32.94 -29.77 19.57
C PRO A 41 32.86 -30.73 18.37
N ASP A 42 31.78 -31.50 18.24
CA ASP A 42 31.56 -32.47 17.17
C ASP A 42 30.74 -31.91 15.98
N VAL A 43 30.30 -30.64 16.05
CA VAL A 43 29.50 -30.03 14.98
C VAL A 43 30.43 -29.47 13.92
N THR A 44 30.23 -29.88 12.67
CA THR A 44 30.99 -29.35 11.52
C THR A 44 30.52 -27.94 11.15
N ILE A 45 31.40 -27.14 10.54
CA ILE A 45 31.09 -25.79 10.02
C ILE A 45 29.86 -25.83 9.08
N GLY A 46 29.70 -26.90 8.27
CA GLY A 46 28.55 -27.05 7.38
C GLY A 46 27.21 -27.19 8.16
N GLN A 47 27.24 -27.91 9.30
CA GLN A 47 26.05 -28.02 10.17
C GLN A 47 25.73 -26.71 10.89
N GLU A 48 26.75 -25.97 11.33
CA GLU A 48 26.51 -24.62 11.94
C GLU A 48 25.86 -23.67 10.92
N ILE A 49 26.34 -23.62 9.68
CA ILE A 49 25.76 -22.82 8.60
C ILE A 49 24.30 -23.24 8.35
N LEU A 50 24.03 -24.55 8.31
CA LEU A 50 22.66 -25.06 8.12
C LEU A 50 21.73 -24.65 9.27
N ILE A 51 22.17 -24.80 10.51
CA ILE A 51 21.41 -24.41 11.71
C ILE A 51 21.11 -22.91 11.63
N PHE A 52 22.12 -22.07 11.37
CA PHE A 52 21.91 -20.62 11.21
C PHE A 52 20.90 -20.29 10.11
N ALA A 53 21.00 -20.93 8.94
CA ALA A 53 20.06 -20.72 7.84
C ALA A 53 18.64 -21.12 8.22
N LEU A 54 18.43 -22.22 8.95
CA LEU A 54 17.11 -22.65 9.44
C LEU A 54 16.52 -21.68 10.48
N LEU A 55 17.36 -21.12 11.36
CA LEU A 55 16.94 -20.13 12.33
C LEU A 55 16.54 -18.81 11.63
N MET A 56 17.30 -18.36 10.64
CA MET A 56 16.94 -17.19 9.82
C MET A 56 15.64 -17.43 9.05
N LEU A 57 15.45 -18.61 8.49
CA LEU A 57 14.20 -18.99 7.81
C LEU A 57 13.02 -18.97 8.79
N SER A 58 13.21 -19.41 10.03
CA SER A 58 12.16 -19.38 11.05
C SER A 58 11.76 -17.95 11.45
N VAL A 59 12.71 -17.00 11.49
CA VAL A 59 12.40 -15.57 11.69
C VAL A 59 11.56 -15.03 10.54
N TYR A 60 11.94 -15.36 9.29
CA TYR A 60 11.15 -14.96 8.12
C TYR A 60 9.74 -15.58 8.13
N ALA A 61 9.62 -16.86 8.49
CA ALA A 61 8.33 -17.52 8.65
C ALA A 61 7.47 -16.87 9.76
N ALA A 62 8.08 -16.50 10.87
CA ALA A 62 7.41 -15.77 11.95
C ALA A 62 6.90 -14.40 11.48
N MET A 63 7.70 -13.64 10.73
CA MET A 63 7.26 -12.37 10.13
C MET A 63 6.05 -12.59 9.21
N LEU A 64 6.11 -13.58 8.32
CA LEU A 64 5.02 -13.88 7.40
C LEU A 64 3.74 -14.28 8.16
N LEU A 65 3.87 -15.14 9.18
CA LEU A 65 2.74 -15.56 10.00
C LEU A 65 2.12 -14.37 10.77
N GLN A 66 2.94 -13.48 11.31
CA GLN A 66 2.45 -12.29 12.01
C GLN A 66 1.79 -11.27 11.08
N ILE A 67 2.20 -11.18 9.79
CA ILE A 67 1.47 -10.42 8.77
C ILE A 67 0.09 -11.04 8.54
N ILE A 68 0.00 -12.36 8.36
CA ILE A 68 -1.26 -13.06 8.16
C ILE A 68 -2.21 -12.85 9.35
N ILE A 69 -1.70 -12.95 10.57
CA ILE A 69 -2.45 -12.70 11.81
C ILE A 69 -2.94 -11.25 11.88
N HIS A 70 -2.10 -10.30 11.52
CA HIS A 70 -2.44 -8.88 11.48
C HIS A 70 -3.59 -8.59 10.51
N GLU A 71 -3.44 -8.99 9.26
CA GLU A 71 -4.49 -8.80 8.24
C GLU A 71 -5.76 -9.59 8.59
N GLY A 72 -5.61 -10.78 9.18
CA GLY A 72 -6.71 -11.56 9.75
C GLY A 72 -7.45 -10.81 10.86
N GLY A 73 -6.75 -10.01 11.63
CA GLY A 73 -7.33 -9.13 12.64
C GLY A 73 -8.28 -8.10 12.05
N HIS A 74 -7.86 -7.38 11.00
CA HIS A 74 -8.74 -6.46 10.28
C HIS A 74 -9.99 -7.18 9.73
N LEU A 75 -9.82 -8.39 9.20
CA LEU A 75 -10.93 -9.19 8.71
C LEU A 75 -11.92 -9.55 9.83
N VAL A 76 -11.44 -10.12 10.94
CA VAL A 76 -12.29 -10.58 12.05
C VAL A 76 -13.04 -9.43 12.69
N PHE A 77 -12.33 -8.36 13.05
CA PHE A 77 -12.95 -7.20 13.71
C PHE A 77 -13.79 -6.36 12.74
N GLY A 78 -13.44 -6.33 11.46
CA GLY A 78 -14.27 -5.73 10.43
C GLY A 78 -15.59 -6.48 10.29
N LEU A 79 -15.59 -7.81 10.14
CA LEU A 79 -16.81 -8.61 10.08
C LEU A 79 -17.68 -8.45 11.34
N ALA A 80 -17.06 -8.41 12.52
CA ALA A 80 -17.75 -8.21 13.80
C ALA A 80 -18.43 -6.83 13.91
N THR A 81 -17.97 -5.84 13.14
CA THR A 81 -18.51 -4.47 13.12
C THR A 81 -19.34 -4.14 11.88
N GLY A 82 -19.75 -5.16 11.12
CA GLY A 82 -20.69 -5.02 10.00
C GLY A 82 -20.06 -4.73 8.64
N TYR A 83 -18.73 -4.76 8.54
CA TYR A 83 -18.06 -4.71 7.24
C TYR A 83 -18.25 -6.01 6.46
N LYS A 84 -18.13 -5.94 5.16
CA LYS A 84 -18.17 -7.09 4.27
C LYS A 84 -16.81 -7.31 3.62
N PHE A 85 -16.38 -8.55 3.47
CA PHE A 85 -15.12 -8.90 2.82
C PHE A 85 -15.07 -8.38 1.38
N SER A 86 -13.99 -7.68 1.02
CA SER A 86 -13.68 -7.24 -0.33
C SER A 86 -12.42 -7.92 -0.87
N SER A 87 -11.28 -7.75 -0.21
CA SER A 87 -10.05 -8.43 -0.61
C SER A 87 -9.09 -8.67 0.57
N PHE A 88 -8.22 -9.67 0.41
CA PHE A 88 -7.19 -10.06 1.37
C PHE A 88 -5.90 -10.38 0.62
N ARG A 89 -4.82 -9.67 0.91
CA ARG A 89 -3.52 -9.82 0.24
C ARG A 89 -2.42 -10.09 1.26
N ILE A 90 -1.59 -11.08 0.95
CA ILE A 90 -0.33 -11.36 1.65
C ILE A 90 0.79 -11.35 0.61
N LEU A 91 1.79 -10.51 0.82
CA LEU A 91 2.82 -10.20 -0.16
C LEU A 91 2.19 -9.76 -1.49
N SER A 92 2.32 -10.56 -2.54
CA SER A 92 1.70 -10.32 -3.85
C SER A 92 0.50 -11.21 -4.16
N TRP A 93 0.13 -12.12 -3.24
CA TRP A 93 -0.98 -13.05 -3.41
C TRP A 93 -2.26 -12.44 -2.86
N MET A 94 -3.30 -12.31 -3.68
CA MET A 94 -4.52 -11.60 -3.33
C MET A 94 -5.75 -12.45 -3.61
N PHE A 95 -6.63 -12.57 -2.63
CA PHE A 95 -7.99 -13.03 -2.80
C PHE A 95 -8.89 -11.80 -2.88
N VAL A 96 -9.67 -11.69 -3.94
CA VAL A 96 -10.60 -10.58 -4.15
C VAL A 96 -11.99 -11.12 -4.48
N ARG A 97 -13.03 -10.43 -3.98
CA ARG A 97 -14.41 -10.74 -4.30
C ARG A 97 -14.83 -9.96 -5.55
N GLU A 98 -14.82 -10.63 -6.70
CA GLU A 98 -15.27 -10.11 -7.99
C GLU A 98 -16.68 -10.65 -8.29
N ASN A 99 -17.67 -9.79 -8.49
CA ASN A 99 -19.04 -10.18 -8.82
C ASN A 99 -19.60 -11.31 -7.93
N GLY A 100 -19.37 -11.20 -6.63
CA GLY A 100 -19.83 -12.17 -5.62
C GLY A 100 -19.00 -13.45 -5.51
N LYS A 101 -18.07 -13.72 -6.43
CA LYS A 101 -17.18 -14.88 -6.43
C LYS A 101 -15.80 -14.53 -5.91
N LEU A 102 -15.17 -15.44 -5.17
CA LEU A 102 -13.79 -15.30 -4.73
C LEU A 102 -12.85 -15.65 -5.89
N ARG A 103 -11.97 -14.72 -6.24
CA ARG A 103 -10.95 -14.89 -7.28
C ARG A 103 -9.55 -14.74 -6.68
N PHE A 104 -8.62 -15.50 -7.23
CA PHE A 104 -7.21 -15.36 -6.92
C PHE A 104 -6.54 -14.44 -7.94
N ARG A 105 -5.81 -13.43 -7.43
CA ARG A 105 -5.14 -12.40 -8.23
C ARG A 105 -3.72 -12.17 -7.71
N HIS A 106 -2.97 -11.39 -8.45
CA HIS A 106 -1.61 -11.05 -8.09
C HIS A 106 -1.43 -9.53 -8.16
N LEU A 107 -1.16 -8.90 -7.00
CA LEU A 107 -0.92 -7.47 -6.88
C LEU A 107 0.27 -7.22 -5.96
N SER A 108 1.35 -6.65 -6.50
CA SER A 108 2.51 -6.26 -5.70
C SER A 108 2.46 -4.77 -5.39
N LEU A 109 2.43 -4.43 -4.09
CA LEU A 109 2.50 -3.06 -3.59
C LEU A 109 3.79 -2.90 -2.80
N ALA A 110 4.75 -2.17 -3.35
CA ALA A 110 6.03 -1.94 -2.69
C ALA A 110 5.82 -1.23 -1.34
N GLY A 111 6.50 -1.73 -0.30
CA GLY A 111 6.43 -1.17 1.05
C GLY A 111 5.29 -1.70 1.93
N THR A 112 4.46 -2.65 1.45
CA THR A 112 3.40 -3.26 2.26
C THR A 112 3.48 -4.78 2.24
N GLY A 113 3.49 -5.42 3.43
CA GLY A 113 3.53 -6.87 3.57
C GLY A 113 2.18 -7.57 3.37
N GLY A 114 1.09 -6.88 3.67
CA GLY A 114 -0.27 -7.37 3.57
C GLY A 114 -1.27 -6.25 3.31
N GLN A 115 -2.53 -6.60 3.11
CA GLN A 115 -3.66 -5.67 3.06
C GLN A 115 -4.97 -6.42 3.17
N CYS A 116 -5.84 -6.00 4.08
CA CYS A 116 -7.22 -6.46 4.18
C CYS A 116 -8.17 -5.30 3.86
N LEU A 117 -8.77 -5.29 2.68
CA LEU A 117 -9.78 -4.31 2.30
C LEU A 117 -11.17 -4.88 2.52
N MET A 118 -12.03 -4.07 3.11
CA MET A 118 -13.42 -4.44 3.39
C MET A 118 -14.38 -3.36 2.92
N ALA A 119 -15.57 -3.76 2.51
CA ALA A 119 -16.65 -2.84 2.20
C ALA A 119 -17.28 -2.36 3.52
N PRO A 120 -17.33 -1.05 3.78
CA PRO A 120 -17.85 -0.54 5.04
C PRO A 120 -19.37 -0.63 5.10
N PRO A 121 -19.98 -0.68 6.31
CA PRO A 121 -21.41 -0.45 6.47
C PRO A 121 -21.78 0.97 6.03
N ASP A 122 -23.06 1.21 5.80
CA ASP A 122 -23.53 2.55 5.47
C ASP A 122 -23.35 3.51 6.63
N LEU A 123 -23.11 4.78 6.30
CA LEU A 123 -23.01 5.83 7.31
C LEU A 123 -24.34 6.01 8.02
N LYS A 124 -24.33 6.01 9.35
CA LYS A 124 -25.48 6.39 10.20
C LYS A 124 -25.13 7.72 10.86
N ASP A 125 -25.89 8.76 10.54
CA ASP A 125 -25.65 10.12 11.03
C ASP A 125 -24.20 10.61 10.80
N GLY A 126 -23.61 10.22 9.66
CA GLY A 126 -22.24 10.55 9.28
C GLY A 126 -21.15 9.75 10.04
N ALA A 127 -21.52 8.70 10.75
CA ALA A 127 -20.60 7.84 11.50
C ALA A 127 -20.63 6.39 11.02
N MET A 128 -19.54 5.68 11.22
CA MET A 128 -19.40 4.22 11.07
C MET A 128 -18.43 3.67 12.12
N PRO A 129 -18.50 2.37 12.46
CA PRO A 129 -17.56 1.74 13.39
C PRO A 129 -16.20 1.54 12.71
N PHE A 130 -15.21 2.40 12.97
CA PHE A 130 -13.88 2.33 12.35
C PHE A 130 -12.77 1.87 13.30
N LEU A 131 -12.95 2.02 14.62
CA LEU A 131 -11.87 1.76 15.59
C LEU A 131 -11.42 0.30 15.59
N LEU A 132 -12.37 -0.62 15.78
CA LEU A 132 -12.05 -2.05 15.82
C LEU A 132 -11.52 -2.56 14.47
N TYR A 133 -11.99 -2.03 13.36
CA TYR A 133 -11.44 -2.35 12.06
C TYR A 133 -9.97 -1.91 11.95
N ASN A 134 -9.64 -0.64 12.26
CA ASN A 134 -8.27 -0.14 12.15
C ASN A 134 -7.32 -0.79 13.18
N PHE A 135 -7.73 -0.97 14.44
CA PHE A 135 -6.89 -1.60 15.45
C PHE A 135 -6.91 -3.13 15.41
N GLY A 136 -7.74 -3.74 14.57
CA GLY A 136 -7.95 -5.18 14.52
C GLY A 136 -6.66 -5.97 14.33
N GLY A 137 -5.80 -5.53 13.43
CA GLY A 137 -4.48 -6.12 13.19
C GLY A 137 -3.59 -6.09 14.42
N SER A 138 -3.44 -4.92 15.04
CA SER A 138 -2.62 -4.73 16.25
C SER A 138 -3.16 -5.54 17.45
N ILE A 139 -4.49 -5.56 17.64
CA ILE A 139 -5.13 -6.36 18.69
C ILE A 139 -4.83 -7.85 18.47
N MET A 140 -4.97 -8.35 17.24
CA MET A 140 -4.73 -9.75 16.94
C MET A 140 -3.25 -10.14 17.10
N ASN A 141 -2.31 -9.23 16.75
CA ASN A 141 -0.90 -9.47 17.04
C ASN A 141 -0.64 -9.55 18.57
N LEU A 142 -1.27 -8.70 19.40
CA LEU A 142 -1.15 -8.80 20.87
C LEU A 142 -1.76 -10.11 21.40
N CYS A 143 -2.93 -10.51 20.92
CA CYS A 143 -3.52 -11.81 21.26
C CYS A 143 -2.59 -12.97 20.86
N SER A 144 -1.96 -12.90 19.70
CA SER A 144 -0.99 -13.91 19.27
C SER A 144 0.26 -13.94 20.15
N CYS A 145 0.72 -12.78 20.66
CA CYS A 145 1.82 -12.72 21.62
C CYS A 145 1.48 -13.47 22.93
N LEU A 146 0.27 -13.28 23.44
CA LEU A 146 -0.19 -14.01 24.64
C LEU A 146 -0.28 -15.52 24.37
N LEU A 147 -0.84 -15.92 23.23
CA LEU A 147 -0.94 -17.33 22.83
C LEU A 147 0.42 -17.99 22.69
N PHE A 148 1.31 -17.40 21.86
CA PHE A 148 2.63 -17.99 21.59
C PHE A 148 3.56 -17.88 22.82
N GLY A 149 3.41 -16.83 23.62
CA GLY A 149 4.10 -16.73 24.92
C GLY A 149 3.69 -17.85 25.88
N GLY A 150 2.39 -18.13 25.99
CA GLY A 150 1.90 -19.28 26.76
C GLY A 150 2.39 -20.63 26.21
N LEU A 151 2.34 -20.81 24.89
CA LEU A 151 2.84 -22.02 24.25
C LEU A 151 4.35 -22.22 24.45
N SER A 152 5.14 -21.16 24.47
CA SER A 152 6.59 -21.25 24.69
C SER A 152 6.93 -21.89 26.05
N LEU A 153 6.07 -21.71 27.07
CA LEU A 153 6.28 -22.27 28.41
C LEU A 153 6.08 -23.79 28.47
N LEU A 154 5.43 -24.38 27.45
CA LEU A 154 5.19 -25.83 27.37
C LEU A 154 6.39 -26.61 26.83
N PHE A 155 7.41 -25.91 26.32
CA PHE A 155 8.57 -26.53 25.67
C PHE A 155 9.86 -26.23 26.44
N PRO A 156 10.85 -27.14 26.47
CA PRO A 156 12.16 -26.87 27.02
C PRO A 156 12.79 -25.63 26.39
N ARG A 157 13.51 -24.85 27.20
CA ARG A 157 14.10 -23.56 26.78
C ARG A 157 15.10 -23.73 25.63
N GLU A 158 15.69 -24.90 25.49
CA GLU A 158 16.66 -25.29 24.48
C GLU A 158 15.99 -25.80 23.20
N SER A 159 14.66 -26.00 23.18
CA SER A 159 13.97 -26.54 22.03
C SER A 159 13.74 -25.51 20.92
N PHE A 160 13.76 -25.96 19.67
CA PHE A 160 13.40 -25.15 18.51
C PHE A 160 12.00 -24.53 18.64
N PHE A 161 11.03 -25.25 19.20
CA PHE A 161 9.68 -24.74 19.37
C PHE A 161 9.61 -23.57 20.36
N ASN A 162 10.36 -23.64 21.49
CA ASN A 162 10.46 -22.51 22.42
C ASN A 162 11.05 -21.28 21.72
N PHE A 163 12.17 -21.45 21.00
CA PHE A 163 12.78 -20.38 20.20
C PHE A 163 11.78 -19.78 19.19
N PHE A 164 11.11 -20.62 18.39
CA PHE A 164 10.17 -20.15 17.37
C PHE A 164 8.98 -19.37 17.94
N PHE A 165 8.41 -19.85 19.05
CA PHE A 165 7.33 -19.13 19.74
C PHE A 165 7.81 -17.80 20.33
N LEU A 166 9.02 -17.72 20.90
CA LEU A 166 9.57 -16.45 21.37
C LEU A 166 9.83 -15.46 20.24
N VAL A 167 10.28 -15.93 19.06
CA VAL A 167 10.41 -15.10 17.87
C VAL A 167 9.04 -14.58 17.41
N LEU A 168 8.00 -15.43 17.43
CA LEU A 168 6.62 -15.01 17.13
C LEU A 168 6.12 -13.94 18.09
N VAL A 169 6.40 -14.06 19.39
CA VAL A 169 6.07 -13.01 20.38
C VAL A 169 6.79 -11.71 20.07
N LEU A 170 8.10 -11.77 19.81
CA LEU A 170 8.91 -10.59 19.54
C LEU A 170 8.44 -9.84 18.27
N VAL A 171 8.25 -10.59 17.19
CA VAL A 171 7.78 -10.02 15.92
C VAL A 171 6.36 -9.49 16.05
N GLY A 172 5.46 -10.23 16.70
CA GLY A 172 4.07 -9.82 16.95
C GLY A 172 3.98 -8.53 17.76
N ALA A 173 4.76 -8.40 18.82
CA ALA A 173 4.83 -7.17 19.61
C ALA A 173 5.34 -5.98 18.78
N GLY A 174 6.35 -6.21 17.91
CA GLY A 174 6.85 -5.21 16.98
C GLY A 174 5.77 -4.76 15.99
N PHE A 175 5.02 -5.69 15.38
CA PHE A 175 3.91 -5.36 14.50
C PHE A 175 2.79 -4.60 15.22
N ALA A 176 2.43 -5.02 16.44
CA ALA A 176 1.42 -4.32 17.23
C ALA A 176 1.82 -2.88 17.54
N LEU A 177 3.10 -2.63 17.88
CA LEU A 177 3.61 -1.28 18.13
C LEU A 177 3.68 -0.44 16.86
N LEU A 178 4.24 -0.98 15.77
CA LEU A 178 4.42 -0.24 14.50
C LEU A 178 3.11 0.13 13.84
N ASN A 179 2.06 -0.66 14.01
CA ASN A 179 0.75 -0.39 13.42
C ASN A 179 -0.23 0.26 14.42
N GLY A 180 -0.15 -0.07 15.71
CA GLY A 180 -1.05 0.49 16.73
C GLY A 180 -0.67 1.90 17.21
N VAL A 181 0.62 2.24 17.27
CA VAL A 181 1.05 3.60 17.62
C VAL A 181 0.90 4.50 16.40
N PRO A 182 0.23 5.68 16.51
CA PRO A 182 0.03 6.58 15.37
C PRO A 182 1.33 7.06 14.74
N LEU A 183 1.70 6.53 13.59
CA LEU A 183 2.91 6.85 12.85
C LEU A 183 2.60 7.24 11.40
N HIS A 184 3.27 8.30 10.94
CA HIS A 184 3.21 8.75 9.56
C HIS A 184 4.50 8.32 8.84
N LEU A 185 4.43 7.23 8.08
CA LEU A 185 5.59 6.56 7.49
C LEU A 185 6.02 7.13 6.12
N GLY A 186 5.40 8.22 5.67
CA GLY A 186 5.76 8.94 4.47
C GLY A 186 5.03 8.49 3.21
N GLN A 187 5.02 7.21 2.89
CA GLN A 187 4.27 6.67 1.72
C GLN A 187 2.79 6.42 2.05
N VAL A 188 2.54 5.86 3.23
CA VAL A 188 1.20 5.58 3.76
C VAL A 188 1.18 5.84 5.27
N ASP A 189 0.03 6.16 5.82
CA ASP A 189 -0.19 6.22 7.25
C ASP A 189 -0.49 4.82 7.77
N ASN A 190 -0.04 4.50 9.02
CA ASN A 190 -0.37 3.22 9.66
C ASN A 190 -1.79 3.24 10.25
N ASP A 191 -2.26 2.08 10.73
CA ASP A 191 -3.63 1.91 11.27
C ASP A 191 -3.92 2.83 12.45
N GLY A 192 -2.96 3.00 13.37
CA GLY A 192 -3.07 3.93 14.49
C GLY A 192 -3.23 5.38 14.06
N ALA A 193 -2.48 5.82 13.03
CA ALA A 193 -2.61 7.17 12.48
C ALA A 193 -3.94 7.37 11.76
N ASN A 194 -4.41 6.35 11.02
CA ASN A 194 -5.73 6.36 10.41
C ASN A 194 -6.83 6.47 11.48
N ALA A 195 -6.81 5.61 12.49
CA ALA A 195 -7.77 5.64 13.60
C ALA A 195 -7.80 7.00 14.30
N LEU A 196 -6.61 7.58 14.59
CA LEU A 196 -6.51 8.89 15.23
C LEU A 196 -7.06 10.02 14.34
N SER A 197 -6.84 9.95 13.03
CA SER A 197 -7.37 10.91 12.07
C SER A 197 -8.91 10.86 12.01
N LEU A 198 -9.47 9.65 12.02
CA LEU A 198 -10.91 9.42 12.02
C LEU A 198 -11.61 9.89 13.32
N LEU A 199 -10.94 9.72 14.49
CA LEU A 199 -11.44 10.22 15.76
C LEU A 199 -11.55 11.76 15.82
N ARG A 200 -10.74 12.47 15.02
CA ARG A 200 -10.62 13.93 15.07
C ARG A 200 -11.53 14.66 14.10
N SER A 201 -12.06 13.99 13.07
CA SER A 201 -12.80 14.67 11.99
C SER A 201 -13.88 13.77 11.40
N ARG A 202 -15.12 14.26 11.39
CA ARG A 202 -16.24 13.62 10.67
C ARG A 202 -16.01 13.61 9.16
N GLU A 203 -15.35 14.63 8.63
CA GLU A 203 -14.95 14.67 7.21
C GLU A 203 -13.97 13.55 6.88
N ALA A 204 -13.02 13.26 7.77
CA ALA A 204 -12.12 12.13 7.60
C ALA A 204 -12.87 10.79 7.62
N VAL A 205 -13.89 10.64 8.49
CA VAL A 205 -14.77 9.44 8.50
C VAL A 205 -15.50 9.29 7.17
N ARG A 206 -16.11 10.38 6.64
CA ARG A 206 -16.76 10.35 5.32
C ARG A 206 -15.76 10.03 4.21
N ALA A 207 -14.60 10.67 4.20
CA ALA A 207 -13.56 10.43 3.20
C ALA A 207 -13.05 8.99 3.24
N PHE A 208 -12.84 8.42 4.43
CA PHE A 208 -12.44 7.02 4.59
C PHE A 208 -13.54 6.06 4.10
N TRP A 209 -14.79 6.34 4.43
CA TRP A 209 -15.93 5.59 3.94
C TRP A 209 -16.00 5.61 2.41
N ILE A 210 -15.83 6.78 1.77
CA ILE A 210 -15.78 6.91 0.31
C ILE A 210 -14.65 6.07 -0.28
N GLN A 211 -13.44 6.15 0.26
CA GLN A 211 -12.30 5.35 -0.22
C GLN A 211 -12.63 3.86 -0.21
N MET A 212 -13.23 3.37 0.86
CA MET A 212 -13.60 1.96 0.98
C MET A 212 -14.74 1.58 0.03
N LYS A 213 -15.74 2.47 -0.15
CA LYS A 213 -16.84 2.28 -1.12
C LYS A 213 -16.33 2.29 -2.56
N VAL A 214 -15.43 3.20 -2.91
CA VAL A 214 -14.78 3.23 -4.24
C VAL A 214 -14.06 1.90 -4.49
N ASN A 215 -13.24 1.41 -3.54
CA ASN A 215 -12.58 0.12 -3.67
C ASN A 215 -13.58 -1.05 -3.83
N GLU A 216 -14.70 -1.02 -3.08
CA GLU A 216 -15.78 -2.01 -3.21
C GLU A 216 -16.39 -2.00 -4.61
N GLN A 217 -16.73 -0.82 -5.14
CA GLN A 217 -17.38 -0.68 -6.44
C GLN A 217 -16.41 -1.02 -7.59
N THR A 218 -15.15 -0.58 -7.50
CA THR A 218 -14.11 -0.94 -8.48
C THR A 218 -13.88 -2.46 -8.53
N SER A 219 -13.90 -3.14 -7.38
CA SER A 219 -13.81 -4.60 -7.32
C SER A 219 -15.02 -5.32 -7.95
N ARG A 220 -16.15 -4.63 -8.07
CA ARG A 220 -17.36 -5.09 -8.79
C ARG A 220 -17.36 -4.73 -10.26
N GLY A 221 -16.32 -4.05 -10.74
CA GLY A 221 -16.14 -3.67 -12.14
C GLY A 221 -16.75 -2.31 -12.52
N MET A 222 -17.22 -1.52 -11.53
CA MET A 222 -17.74 -0.17 -11.78
C MET A 222 -16.58 0.80 -12.02
N ARG A 223 -16.72 1.69 -13.00
CA ARG A 223 -15.75 2.76 -13.28
C ARG A 223 -15.97 3.96 -12.35
N LEU A 224 -14.93 4.76 -12.13
CA LEU A 224 -15.03 5.96 -11.30
C LEU A 224 -16.05 6.97 -11.88
N SER A 225 -16.14 7.07 -13.20
CA SER A 225 -17.10 7.93 -13.90
C SER A 225 -18.57 7.56 -13.62
N GLU A 226 -18.84 6.29 -13.30
CA GLU A 226 -20.19 5.76 -13.04
C GLU A 226 -20.61 5.88 -11.57
N MET A 227 -19.68 6.18 -10.66
CA MET A 227 -19.96 6.29 -9.22
C MET A 227 -20.64 7.62 -8.87
N PRO A 228 -21.33 7.72 -7.72
CA PRO A 228 -22.02 8.94 -7.28
C PRO A 228 -21.10 10.17 -7.28
N GLU A 229 -21.55 11.27 -7.85
CA GLU A 229 -20.75 12.49 -8.02
C GLU A 229 -20.36 13.14 -6.68
N ASP A 230 -21.24 13.06 -5.69
CA ASP A 230 -21.02 13.62 -4.35
C ASP A 230 -19.85 12.96 -3.59
N TRP A 231 -19.37 11.81 -4.04
CA TRP A 231 -18.17 11.16 -3.49
C TRP A 231 -16.88 11.86 -3.90
N PHE A 232 -16.90 12.64 -4.98
CA PHE A 232 -15.73 13.28 -5.58
C PHE A 232 -15.69 14.79 -5.37
N VAL A 233 -16.60 15.32 -4.54
CA VAL A 233 -16.58 16.73 -4.15
C VAL A 233 -15.37 17.00 -3.25
N LEU A 234 -14.54 17.97 -3.67
CA LEU A 234 -13.34 18.31 -2.92
C LEU A 234 -13.70 18.85 -1.52
N PRO A 235 -13.04 18.35 -0.47
CA PRO A 235 -13.14 18.94 0.85
C PRO A 235 -12.52 20.33 0.89
N ASP A 236 -12.84 21.09 1.94
CA ASP A 236 -12.23 22.39 2.19
C ASP A 236 -10.69 22.29 2.30
N GLU A 237 -9.99 23.37 1.90
CA GLU A 237 -8.51 23.39 1.89
C GLU A 237 -7.90 23.04 3.25
N GLY A 238 -8.53 23.50 4.34
CA GLY A 238 -8.09 23.15 5.71
C GLY A 238 -8.18 21.66 6.01
N ALA A 239 -9.20 20.97 5.51
CA ALA A 239 -9.40 19.54 5.68
C ALA A 239 -8.39 18.71 4.86
N MET A 240 -7.85 19.25 3.77
CA MET A 240 -6.82 18.61 2.93
C MET A 240 -5.46 18.45 3.62
N ASN A 241 -5.28 19.04 4.81
CA ASN A 241 -4.13 18.78 5.67
C ASN A 241 -4.16 17.38 6.35
N ASN A 242 -5.25 16.63 6.19
CA ASN A 242 -5.39 15.23 6.60
C ASN A 242 -5.24 14.33 5.37
N GLY A 243 -4.37 13.31 5.45
CA GLY A 243 -4.07 12.41 4.32
C GLY A 243 -5.28 11.62 3.81
N ILE A 244 -6.18 11.20 4.72
CA ILE A 244 -7.41 10.49 4.37
C ILE A 244 -8.34 11.41 3.57
N THR A 245 -8.51 12.65 4.05
CA THR A 245 -9.37 13.64 3.39
C THR A 245 -8.76 14.10 2.07
N ALA A 246 -7.44 14.32 2.02
CA ALA A 246 -6.73 14.71 0.81
C ALA A 246 -6.83 13.67 -0.32
N TYR A 247 -7.03 12.40 0.02
CA TYR A 247 -7.21 11.34 -0.97
C TYR A 247 -8.48 11.51 -1.82
N ILE A 248 -9.49 12.22 -1.34
CA ILE A 248 -10.67 12.55 -2.16
C ILE A 248 -10.27 13.37 -3.39
N GLY A 249 -9.28 14.26 -3.27
CA GLY A 249 -8.73 14.98 -4.42
C GLY A 249 -8.06 14.07 -5.44
N VAL A 250 -7.37 13.01 -4.99
CA VAL A 250 -6.80 11.99 -5.87
C VAL A 250 -7.92 11.25 -6.62
N LEU A 251 -8.96 10.82 -5.91
CA LEU A 251 -10.11 10.15 -6.53
C LEU A 251 -10.85 11.06 -7.52
N ALA A 252 -11.02 12.34 -7.18
CA ALA A 252 -11.67 13.33 -8.04
C ALA A 252 -10.86 13.54 -9.34
N SER A 253 -9.54 13.69 -9.25
CA SER A 253 -8.69 13.81 -10.44
C SER A 253 -8.69 12.53 -11.29
N SER A 254 -8.68 11.36 -10.67
CA SER A 254 -8.78 10.08 -11.36
C SER A 254 -10.15 9.89 -12.07
N ARG A 255 -11.25 10.39 -11.45
CA ARG A 255 -12.56 10.42 -12.10
C ARG A 255 -12.58 11.31 -13.34
N LEU A 256 -11.96 12.49 -13.28
CA LEU A 256 -11.84 13.37 -14.45
C LEU A 256 -11.04 12.70 -15.58
N MET A 257 -9.95 11.98 -15.25
CA MET A 257 -9.22 11.15 -16.21
C MET A 257 -10.14 10.10 -16.86
N ASP A 258 -10.94 9.40 -16.04
CA ASP A 258 -11.87 8.36 -16.51
C ASP A 258 -13.04 8.90 -17.36
N GLN A 259 -13.36 10.19 -17.19
CA GLN A 259 -14.34 10.92 -18.00
C GLN A 259 -13.76 11.53 -19.28
N GLY A 260 -12.45 11.42 -19.52
CA GLY A 260 -11.76 12.09 -20.64
C GLY A 260 -11.63 13.63 -20.47
N ARG A 261 -11.87 14.18 -19.27
CA ARG A 261 -11.77 15.60 -18.95
C ARG A 261 -10.34 15.96 -18.56
N PHE A 262 -9.42 15.77 -19.51
CA PHE A 262 -7.97 15.78 -19.25
C PHE A 262 -7.41 17.13 -18.77
N GLU A 263 -7.90 18.23 -19.34
CA GLU A 263 -7.46 19.57 -18.93
C GLU A 263 -7.85 19.90 -17.49
N GLU A 264 -9.07 19.51 -17.09
CA GLU A 264 -9.55 19.70 -15.73
C GLU A 264 -8.82 18.76 -14.75
N ALA A 265 -8.53 17.53 -15.18
CA ALA A 265 -7.75 16.59 -14.40
C ALA A 265 -6.34 17.12 -14.13
N ASP A 266 -5.63 17.64 -15.17
CA ASP A 266 -4.29 18.20 -15.00
C ASP A 266 -4.29 19.43 -14.08
N ALA A 267 -5.21 20.36 -14.30
CA ALA A 267 -5.35 21.55 -13.45
C ALA A 267 -5.63 21.20 -11.98
N MET A 268 -6.49 20.20 -11.73
CA MET A 268 -6.76 19.69 -10.40
C MET A 268 -5.52 19.06 -9.76
N MET A 269 -4.82 18.18 -10.50
CA MET A 269 -3.57 17.55 -10.03
C MET A 269 -2.50 18.58 -9.75
N GLU A 270 -2.35 19.61 -10.60
CA GLU A 270 -1.42 20.70 -10.36
C GLU A 270 -1.71 21.45 -9.05
N LYS A 271 -2.98 21.83 -8.83
CA LYS A 271 -3.42 22.48 -7.59
C LYS A 271 -3.12 21.62 -6.37
N LEU A 272 -3.42 20.31 -6.43
CA LEU A 272 -3.17 19.37 -5.34
C LEU A 272 -1.70 19.13 -5.05
N LEU A 273 -0.86 19.09 -6.07
CA LEU A 273 0.58 18.86 -5.95
C LEU A 273 1.36 20.10 -5.50
N SER A 274 0.91 21.32 -5.89
CA SER A 274 1.52 22.58 -5.51
C SER A 274 1.04 23.10 -4.15
N GLY A 275 -0.15 22.70 -3.72
CA GLY A 275 -0.77 23.13 -2.47
C GLY A 275 -0.17 22.48 -1.21
N GLU A 276 -0.65 22.89 -0.04
CA GLU A 276 -0.26 22.33 1.27
C GLU A 276 -0.97 20.97 1.57
N SER A 277 -1.59 20.33 0.56
CA SER A 277 -2.30 19.08 0.73
C SER A 277 -1.38 17.95 1.20
N ARG A 278 -1.87 17.14 2.15
CA ARG A 278 -1.11 16.02 2.73
C ARG A 278 -1.36 14.70 1.99
N ILE A 279 -1.30 14.74 0.67
CA ILE A 279 -1.44 13.53 -0.15
C ILE A 279 -0.29 12.56 0.16
N PRO A 280 -0.60 11.27 0.47
CA PRO A 280 0.41 10.24 0.69
C PRO A 280 1.37 10.11 -0.49
N GLY A 281 2.65 9.79 -0.20
CA GLY A 281 3.72 9.78 -1.20
C GLY A 281 3.45 8.87 -2.40
N LEU A 282 2.82 7.72 -2.18
CA LEU A 282 2.40 6.80 -3.26
C LEU A 282 1.48 7.52 -4.27
N HIS A 283 0.40 8.12 -3.78
CA HIS A 283 -0.58 8.80 -4.65
C HIS A 283 -0.01 10.05 -5.32
N ARG A 284 0.87 10.76 -4.60
CA ARG A 284 1.60 11.90 -5.16
C ARG A 284 2.45 11.48 -6.38
N GLY A 285 3.19 10.38 -6.27
CA GLY A 285 4.00 9.85 -7.38
C GLY A 285 3.15 9.37 -8.55
N LEU A 286 2.01 8.72 -8.28
CA LEU A 286 1.07 8.29 -9.33
C LEU A 286 0.44 9.49 -10.05
N MET A 287 0.00 10.54 -9.33
CA MET A 287 -0.51 11.77 -9.95
C MET A 287 0.53 12.46 -10.85
N ILE A 288 1.80 12.42 -10.47
CA ILE A 288 2.87 12.94 -11.35
C ILE A 288 2.98 12.07 -12.61
N CYS A 289 2.80 10.74 -12.52
CA CYS A 289 2.74 9.86 -13.71
C CYS A 289 1.57 10.25 -14.63
N GLU A 290 0.39 10.55 -14.06
CA GLU A 290 -0.75 11.03 -14.85
C GLU A 290 -0.42 12.35 -15.59
N ARG A 291 0.19 13.31 -14.91
CA ARG A 291 0.61 14.58 -15.53
C ARG A 291 1.68 14.39 -16.62
N ILE A 292 2.63 13.45 -16.39
CA ILE A 292 3.61 13.08 -17.43
C ILE A 292 2.87 12.53 -18.67
N PHE A 293 1.93 11.63 -18.46
CA PHE A 293 1.15 11.05 -19.56
C PHE A 293 0.38 12.12 -20.34
N LEU A 294 -0.33 13.01 -19.64
CA LEU A 294 -1.09 14.10 -20.26
C LEU A 294 -0.19 15.06 -21.04
N GLU A 295 1.00 15.39 -20.52
CA GLU A 295 1.97 16.21 -21.24
C GLU A 295 2.47 15.51 -22.52
N VAL A 296 2.75 14.19 -22.44
CA VAL A 296 3.27 13.38 -23.56
C VAL A 296 2.25 13.26 -24.68
N VAL A 297 0.99 12.96 -24.36
CA VAL A 297 -0.07 12.82 -25.38
C VAL A 297 -0.62 14.17 -25.85
N GLY A 298 -0.32 15.24 -25.14
CA GLY A 298 -0.73 16.60 -25.47
C GLY A 298 0.36 17.37 -26.19
N LYS A 299 1.03 18.26 -25.48
CA LYS A 299 2.03 19.18 -26.04
C LYS A 299 3.43 18.60 -26.18
N ASN A 300 3.74 17.56 -25.43
CA ASN A 300 5.03 16.84 -25.40
C ASN A 300 6.26 17.77 -25.31
N ARG A 301 6.19 18.79 -24.40
CA ARG A 301 7.23 19.81 -24.24
C ARG A 301 8.40 19.26 -23.42
N PRO A 302 9.63 19.29 -23.94
CA PRO A 302 10.81 18.76 -23.26
C PRO A 302 11.03 19.35 -21.86
N GLU A 303 10.87 20.68 -21.71
CA GLU A 303 11.10 21.39 -20.44
C GLU A 303 10.09 20.99 -19.37
N ALA A 304 8.81 20.76 -19.75
CA ALA A 304 7.78 20.30 -18.84
C ALA A 304 8.07 18.87 -18.39
N LEU A 305 8.42 17.98 -19.34
CA LEU A 305 8.79 16.59 -19.03
C LEU A 305 10.03 16.50 -18.14
N GLU A 306 11.05 17.31 -18.36
CA GLU A 306 12.24 17.36 -17.51
C GLU A 306 11.88 17.77 -16.07
N SER A 307 10.95 18.72 -15.91
CA SER A 307 10.47 19.16 -14.58
C SER A 307 9.75 18.06 -13.81
N PHE A 308 9.02 17.16 -14.50
CA PHE A 308 8.31 16.02 -13.89
C PHE A 308 9.24 14.81 -13.70
N LEU A 309 10.08 14.48 -14.67
CA LEU A 309 10.95 13.29 -14.68
C LEU A 309 12.21 13.47 -13.82
N THR A 310 12.04 13.98 -12.61
CA THR A 310 13.13 14.12 -11.64
C THR A 310 13.74 12.75 -11.29
N GLY A 311 14.95 12.75 -10.72
CA GLY A 311 15.59 11.51 -10.27
C GLY A 311 14.76 10.74 -9.23
N GLU A 312 13.99 11.46 -8.38
CA GLU A 312 13.07 10.84 -7.41
C GLU A 312 11.89 10.19 -8.13
N GLN A 313 11.26 10.87 -9.11
CA GLN A 313 10.15 10.33 -9.87
C GLN A 313 10.54 9.12 -10.74
N LYS A 314 11.71 9.14 -11.36
CA LYS A 314 12.23 7.98 -12.11
C LYS A 314 12.44 6.76 -11.20
N LYS A 315 12.95 6.96 -9.98
CA LYS A 315 13.06 5.88 -8.97
C LYS A 315 11.69 5.37 -8.53
N PHE A 316 10.73 6.28 -8.34
CA PHE A 316 9.34 5.92 -8.01
C PHE A 316 8.73 5.07 -9.12
N MET A 317 8.77 5.51 -10.38
CA MET A 317 8.23 4.76 -11.52
C MET A 317 8.85 3.36 -11.61
N LYS A 318 10.17 3.24 -11.45
CA LYS A 318 10.85 1.94 -11.42
C LYS A 318 10.33 1.04 -10.29
N ALA A 319 10.12 1.57 -9.09
CA ALA A 319 9.61 0.80 -7.94
C ALA A 319 8.14 0.41 -8.10
N MET A 320 7.34 1.25 -8.77
CA MET A 320 5.89 1.08 -8.95
C MET A 320 5.50 0.56 -10.34
N ARG A 321 6.41 -0.08 -11.04
CA ARG A 321 6.23 -0.54 -12.42
C ARG A 321 5.16 -1.62 -12.59
N THR A 322 4.67 -2.19 -11.48
CA THR A 322 3.53 -3.12 -11.49
C THR A 322 2.17 -2.43 -11.58
N PHE A 323 2.12 -1.10 -11.42
CA PHE A 323 0.90 -0.33 -11.62
C PHE A 323 0.65 -0.10 -13.11
N PRO A 324 -0.56 -0.40 -13.61
CA PRO A 324 -0.92 -0.21 -15.01
C PRO A 324 -0.70 1.22 -15.52
N SER A 325 -1.04 2.23 -14.72
CA SER A 325 -0.85 3.64 -15.08
C SER A 325 0.62 4.03 -15.26
N VAL A 326 1.54 3.43 -14.49
CA VAL A 326 2.98 3.65 -14.66
C VAL A 326 3.47 3.05 -15.97
N LEU A 327 3.07 1.81 -16.28
CA LEU A 327 3.42 1.16 -17.55
C LEU A 327 2.85 1.90 -18.77
N ARG A 328 1.59 2.38 -18.68
CA ARG A 328 1.00 3.23 -19.71
C ARG A 328 1.82 4.51 -19.92
N THR A 329 2.24 5.16 -18.84
CA THR A 329 3.06 6.37 -18.93
C THR A 329 4.44 6.08 -19.56
N GLU A 330 5.09 4.99 -19.16
CA GLU A 330 6.36 4.56 -19.77
C GLU A 330 6.17 4.19 -21.27
N TYR A 331 5.04 3.58 -21.62
CA TYR A 331 4.69 3.28 -23.02
C TYR A 331 4.56 4.55 -23.85
N ALA A 332 3.79 5.53 -23.38
CA ALA A 332 3.60 6.81 -24.06
C ALA A 332 4.94 7.57 -24.23
N LEU A 333 5.79 7.59 -23.20
CA LEU A 333 7.12 8.17 -23.30
C LEU A 333 7.98 7.48 -24.36
N ALA A 334 8.00 6.15 -24.38
CA ALA A 334 8.77 5.39 -25.35
C ALA A 334 8.27 5.64 -26.80
N LEU A 335 6.95 5.69 -26.98
CA LEU A 335 6.33 5.83 -28.30
C LEU A 335 6.45 7.27 -28.85
N LEU A 336 6.09 8.27 -28.06
CA LEU A 336 5.89 9.65 -28.50
C LEU A 336 7.11 10.58 -28.24
N THR A 337 7.82 10.35 -27.15
CA THR A 337 8.97 11.21 -26.76
C THR A 337 10.28 10.60 -27.24
N ASP A 338 10.55 9.32 -26.88
CA ASP A 338 11.79 8.63 -27.27
C ASP A 338 11.78 8.22 -28.74
N LYS A 339 10.60 8.10 -29.35
CA LYS A 339 10.36 7.59 -30.71
C LYS A 339 11.00 6.21 -30.92
N ASP A 340 10.88 5.34 -29.93
CA ASP A 340 11.40 3.98 -29.92
C ASP A 340 10.25 2.95 -29.90
N PRO A 341 9.72 2.56 -31.09
CA PRO A 341 8.61 1.59 -31.19
C PRO A 341 8.96 0.22 -30.60
N ALA A 342 10.22 -0.21 -30.69
CA ALA A 342 10.62 -1.51 -30.17
C ALA A 342 10.58 -1.53 -28.63
N LYS A 343 11.00 -0.44 -27.98
CA LYS A 343 10.86 -0.25 -26.54
C LYS A 343 9.39 -0.16 -26.13
N ALA A 344 8.56 0.60 -26.87
CA ALA A 344 7.13 0.71 -26.61
C ALA A 344 6.44 -0.65 -26.68
N GLU A 345 6.68 -1.45 -27.72
CA GLU A 345 6.13 -2.81 -27.86
C GLU A 345 6.51 -3.73 -26.69
N LYS A 346 7.75 -3.64 -26.21
CA LYS A 346 8.19 -4.40 -25.03
C LYS A 346 7.42 -4.02 -23.79
N ILE A 347 7.18 -2.72 -23.57
CA ILE A 347 6.42 -2.21 -22.43
C ILE A 347 4.95 -2.63 -22.53
N LEU A 348 4.36 -2.59 -23.72
CA LEU A 348 2.98 -3.03 -23.96
C LEU A 348 2.78 -4.53 -23.65
N LYS A 349 3.72 -5.39 -24.05
CA LYS A 349 3.72 -6.81 -23.67
C LYS A 349 3.83 -7.02 -22.17
N GLU A 350 4.57 -6.16 -21.47
CA GLU A 350 4.66 -6.18 -20.02
C GLU A 350 3.35 -5.72 -19.37
N PHE A 351 2.75 -4.65 -19.89
CA PHE A 351 1.42 -4.19 -19.47
C PHE A 351 0.38 -5.31 -19.59
N ASP A 352 0.30 -5.99 -20.72
CA ASP A 352 -0.66 -7.09 -20.95
C ASP A 352 -0.46 -8.24 -19.95
N ARG A 353 0.79 -8.57 -19.63
CA ARG A 353 1.12 -9.59 -18.67
C ARG A 353 0.64 -9.24 -17.25
N TYR A 354 0.76 -7.98 -16.82
CA TYR A 354 0.26 -7.52 -15.53
C TYR A 354 -1.26 -7.35 -15.54
N ALA A 355 -1.82 -6.79 -16.59
CA ALA A 355 -3.26 -6.58 -16.78
C ALA A 355 -4.06 -7.88 -16.65
N ALA A 356 -3.54 -8.99 -17.18
CA ALA A 356 -4.21 -10.30 -17.11
C ALA A 356 -4.40 -10.81 -15.67
N LYS A 357 -3.59 -10.33 -14.71
CA LYS A 357 -3.61 -10.75 -13.30
C LYS A 357 -4.08 -9.65 -12.35
N TYR A 358 -4.32 -8.45 -12.87
CA TYR A 358 -4.71 -7.29 -12.09
C TYR A 358 -6.10 -7.48 -11.47
N PRO A 359 -6.31 -7.08 -10.20
CA PRO A 359 -7.57 -7.38 -9.49
C PRO A 359 -8.76 -6.52 -9.91
N TYR A 360 -8.55 -5.42 -10.66
CA TYR A 360 -9.57 -4.44 -11.00
C TYR A 360 -9.73 -4.30 -12.52
N PRO A 361 -10.61 -5.11 -13.16
CA PRO A 361 -10.78 -5.10 -14.62
C PRO A 361 -11.25 -3.76 -15.20
N SER A 362 -12.05 -2.99 -14.45
CA SER A 362 -12.50 -1.66 -14.85
C SER A 362 -11.36 -0.65 -14.97
N GLU A 363 -10.37 -0.72 -14.07
CA GLU A 363 -9.17 0.11 -14.18
C GLU A 363 -8.35 -0.27 -15.42
N ILE A 364 -8.19 -1.57 -15.71
CA ILE A 364 -7.50 -2.03 -16.92
C ILE A 364 -8.22 -1.57 -18.19
N ALA A 365 -9.55 -1.56 -18.20
CA ALA A 365 -10.31 -1.07 -19.33
C ALA A 365 -10.04 0.43 -19.57
N ALA A 366 -10.05 1.25 -18.53
CA ALA A 366 -9.71 2.66 -18.60
C ALA A 366 -8.26 2.89 -19.09
N GLU A 367 -7.30 2.14 -18.57
CA GLU A 367 -5.89 2.24 -18.97
C GLU A 367 -5.68 1.87 -20.45
N ARG A 368 -6.44 0.88 -20.96
CA ARG A 368 -6.41 0.51 -22.38
C ARG A 368 -6.97 1.60 -23.30
N GLU A 369 -7.97 2.36 -22.85
CA GLU A 369 -8.47 3.52 -23.59
C GLU A 369 -7.40 4.61 -23.69
N LEU A 370 -6.66 4.84 -22.61
CA LEU A 370 -5.56 5.81 -22.59
C LEU A 370 -4.34 5.34 -23.43
N LEU A 371 -4.05 4.03 -23.48
CA LEU A 371 -3.03 3.48 -24.40
C LEU A 371 -3.40 3.77 -25.85
N LYS A 372 -4.67 3.53 -26.26
CA LYS A 372 -5.15 3.85 -27.60
C LYS A 372 -5.06 5.34 -27.94
N LEU A 373 -5.24 6.22 -26.95
CA LEU A 373 -5.04 7.65 -27.14
C LEU A 373 -3.58 7.96 -27.51
N ALA A 374 -2.61 7.32 -26.86
CA ALA A 374 -1.20 7.48 -27.20
C ALA A 374 -0.86 6.90 -28.57
N GLU A 375 -1.47 5.76 -28.97
CA GLU A 375 -1.32 5.17 -30.30
C GLU A 375 -1.82 6.12 -31.40
N LYS A 376 -3.03 6.65 -31.20
CA LYS A 376 -3.63 7.61 -32.14
C LYS A 376 -2.75 8.85 -32.32
N GLN A 377 -2.19 9.38 -31.22
CA GLN A 377 -1.30 10.54 -31.27
C GLN A 377 0.03 10.26 -32.00
N ALA A 378 0.44 8.99 -32.08
CA ALA A 378 1.63 8.59 -32.83
C ALA A 378 1.40 8.48 -34.35
N GLU A 379 0.13 8.33 -34.76
CA GLU A 379 -0.29 8.27 -36.19
C GLU A 379 -0.53 9.65 -36.79
N GLU A 380 -0.78 10.67 -35.97
CA GLU A 380 -0.95 12.10 -36.36
C GLU A 380 0.39 12.80 -36.55
#